data_65733eaa4d8e6d8481c825efd628a129
#
_entry.id   65733eaa4d8e6d8481c825efd628a129
#
_cell.length_a   1.000
_cell.length_b   1.000
_cell.length_c   1.000
_cell.angle_alpha   90.00
_cell.angle_beta   90.00
_cell.angle_gamma   90.00
#
_symmetry.space_group_name_H-M   'P 1'
#
loop_
_entity.id
_entity.type
_entity.pdbx_description
1 polymer ?
#
loop_
_entity_poly.entity_id
_entity_poly.type
_entity_poly.pdbx_seq_one_letter_code
_entity_poly.pdbx_strand_id
1 'polypeptide(L)'
;MMSVGVLKFAPNDVRFFTEGWGDESLLHPPDLADLPVEELPIQWLTSEDRHSVVVTHGAFTSPVSHLPHRAGQGSVLLVEPAQETSRMVLLMPAWNEHEPHVRLALAERLAERSISSLILENAYFGSRHPDPTEGHPIRSVADFMVMGGSAVTEARGILTWLREQGTDVGVAGYSMGGNTAAAVAASLPYPVAVAPLAASHSPSPVFLDGVLRHGISWDALGGEDQAERLREVLGRVSVLRIPARDHVGDAVIVGARSDAYIPRSATQDLADHWPGSEMRWLPGGHATLVWFRKDLLAQAVADSFDRSYGPNRQSVNRSV
;
A
#
# COMPACT_ATOMS: atom_id res chain seq x y z
N MET A 1 -24.38 -3.98 -21.25
CA MET A 1 -24.81 -3.21 -20.08
C MET A 1 -23.82 -3.60 -18.97
N MET A 2 -22.68 -2.89 -18.88
CA MET A 2 -21.64 -3.19 -17.88
C MET A 2 -22.10 -2.66 -16.52
N SER A 3 -22.22 -3.56 -15.56
CA SER A 3 -22.46 -3.21 -14.16
C SER A 3 -21.23 -2.51 -13.62
N VAL A 4 -21.31 -1.21 -13.43
CA VAL A 4 -20.29 -0.43 -12.73
C VAL A 4 -20.36 -0.85 -11.26
N GLY A 5 -19.38 -1.66 -10.84
CA GLY A 5 -19.17 -1.96 -9.43
C GLY A 5 -18.82 -0.69 -8.67
N VAL A 6 -19.84 0.01 -8.20
CA VAL A 6 -19.70 1.14 -7.28
C VAL A 6 -19.10 0.56 -6.01
N LEU A 7 -17.88 0.97 -5.64
CA LEU A 7 -17.39 0.84 -4.28
C LEU A 7 -18.45 1.48 -3.35
N LYS A 8 -19.30 0.64 -2.78
CA LYS A 8 -20.28 1.06 -1.77
C LYS A 8 -19.53 1.31 -0.47
N PHE A 9 -18.86 2.44 -0.39
CA PHE A 9 -18.50 3.05 0.88
C PHE A 9 -19.73 3.82 1.39
N ALA A 10 -20.77 3.10 1.79
CA ALA A 10 -21.74 3.66 2.72
C ALA A 10 -21.10 3.55 4.11
N PRO A 11 -20.75 4.64 4.78
CA PRO A 11 -20.07 4.62 6.09
C PRO A 11 -20.85 3.86 7.17
N ASN A 12 -22.13 3.61 6.96
CA ASN A 12 -23.06 3.08 7.95
C ASN A 12 -23.13 1.55 7.99
N ASP A 13 -22.59 0.82 7.00
CA ASP A 13 -22.74 -0.64 6.93
C ASP A 13 -21.43 -1.41 7.18
N VAL A 14 -20.28 -0.73 7.20
CA VAL A 14 -19.00 -1.39 7.45
C VAL A 14 -18.72 -1.39 8.94
N ARG A 15 -18.61 -2.61 9.52
CA ARG A 15 -18.20 -2.82 10.90
C ARG A 15 -16.77 -3.33 10.95
N PHE A 16 -15.95 -2.69 11.78
CA PHE A 16 -14.56 -3.08 12.02
C PHE A 16 -14.42 -3.78 13.37
N PHE A 17 -13.59 -4.79 13.40
CA PHE A 17 -13.20 -5.49 14.63
C PHE A 17 -14.39 -6.14 15.38
N THR A 18 -15.29 -6.77 14.61
CA THR A 18 -16.51 -7.42 15.14
C THR A 18 -16.22 -8.60 16.08
N GLU A 19 -15.01 -9.18 16.00
CA GLU A 19 -14.50 -10.23 16.90
C GLU A 19 -13.42 -9.69 17.87
N GLY A 20 -13.38 -8.38 18.06
CA GLY A 20 -12.51 -7.72 19.04
C GLY A 20 -11.03 -7.76 18.69
N TRP A 21 -10.21 -8.08 19.68
CA TRP A 21 -8.74 -8.02 19.57
C TRP A 21 -8.14 -9.18 18.77
N GLY A 22 -8.79 -10.36 18.78
CA GLY A 22 -8.24 -11.57 18.19
C GLY A 22 -7.07 -12.14 19.00
N ASP A 23 -6.10 -12.75 18.34
CA ASP A 23 -4.89 -13.29 18.98
C ASP A 23 -3.97 -12.14 19.43
N GLU A 24 -3.87 -11.93 20.73
CA GLU A 24 -3.10 -10.83 21.30
C GLU A 24 -1.59 -10.93 21.02
N SER A 25 -1.05 -12.10 20.76
CA SER A 25 0.36 -12.26 20.40
C SER A 25 0.71 -11.58 19.08
N LEU A 26 -0.27 -11.44 18.17
CA LEU A 26 -0.13 -10.82 16.85
C LEU A 26 -0.31 -9.28 16.89
N LEU A 27 -0.68 -8.72 18.04
CA LEU A 27 -0.78 -7.25 18.21
C LEU A 27 0.57 -6.58 18.45
N HIS A 28 1.65 -7.36 18.54
CA HIS A 28 3.02 -6.89 18.79
C HIS A 28 3.94 -7.24 17.60
N PRO A 29 3.73 -6.62 16.43
CA PRO A 29 4.59 -6.89 15.28
C PRO A 29 6.04 -6.50 15.61
N PRO A 30 7.04 -7.23 15.08
CA PRO A 30 8.43 -6.82 15.17
C PRO A 30 8.65 -5.50 14.44
N ASP A 31 9.73 -4.79 14.79
CA ASP A 31 10.13 -3.59 14.06
C ASP A 31 10.51 -3.98 12.63
N LEU A 32 9.84 -3.37 11.65
CA LEU A 32 10.07 -3.66 10.23
C LEU A 32 11.49 -3.30 9.78
N ALA A 33 12.13 -2.32 10.44
CA ALA A 33 13.49 -1.90 10.10
C ALA A 33 14.55 -2.95 10.50
N ASP A 34 14.24 -3.77 11.49
CA ASP A 34 15.15 -4.80 12.03
C ASP A 34 14.96 -6.16 11.34
N LEU A 35 13.86 -6.34 10.60
CA LEU A 35 13.61 -7.61 9.92
C LEU A 35 14.50 -7.75 8.69
N PRO A 36 15.13 -8.93 8.50
CA PRO A 36 15.85 -9.24 7.28
C PRO A 36 14.90 -9.14 6.07
N VAL A 37 15.46 -8.79 4.91
CA VAL A 37 14.72 -8.79 3.66
C VAL A 37 15.21 -9.97 2.83
N GLU A 38 14.34 -10.95 2.67
CA GLU A 38 14.58 -12.09 1.80
C GLU A 38 13.91 -11.85 0.45
N GLU A 39 14.53 -12.31 -0.63
CA GLU A 39 13.93 -12.25 -1.97
C GLU A 39 12.66 -13.09 -2.03
N LEU A 40 11.63 -12.54 -2.67
CA LEU A 40 10.38 -13.24 -2.93
C LEU A 40 10.14 -13.33 -4.44
N PRO A 41 10.63 -14.40 -5.10
CA PRO A 41 10.48 -14.58 -6.54
C PRO A 41 9.03 -14.84 -6.93
N ILE A 42 8.66 -14.35 -8.10
CA ILE A 42 7.34 -14.55 -8.70
C ILE A 42 7.42 -15.63 -9.77
N GLN A 43 6.52 -16.58 -9.72
CA GLN A 43 6.27 -17.53 -10.79
C GLN A 43 5.29 -16.91 -11.79
N TRP A 44 5.76 -16.62 -12.99
CA TRP A 44 4.91 -16.12 -14.07
C TRP A 44 4.06 -17.24 -14.66
N LEU A 45 2.78 -16.93 -14.96
CA LEU A 45 1.78 -17.91 -15.39
C LEU A 45 1.34 -17.62 -16.84
N THR A 46 0.34 -16.76 -17.02
CA THR A 46 -0.28 -16.47 -18.32
C THR A 46 -0.19 -14.98 -18.62
N SER A 47 0.01 -14.66 -19.91
CA SER A 47 0.01 -13.29 -20.40
C SER A 47 -1.13 -13.07 -21.39
N GLU A 48 -1.69 -11.87 -21.40
CA GLU A 48 -2.70 -11.44 -22.34
C GLU A 48 -2.39 -10.01 -22.86
N ASP A 49 -2.59 -9.80 -24.15
CA ASP A 49 -2.48 -8.47 -24.74
C ASP A 49 -3.76 -7.67 -24.49
N ARG A 50 -3.62 -6.48 -23.93
CA ARG A 50 -4.72 -5.54 -23.70
C ARG A 50 -4.40 -4.18 -24.31
N HIS A 51 -4.86 -3.96 -25.55
CA HIS A 51 -4.70 -2.70 -26.26
C HIS A 51 -3.23 -2.20 -26.30
N SER A 52 -2.83 -1.35 -25.37
CA SER A 52 -1.51 -0.70 -25.31
C SER A 52 -0.56 -1.31 -24.26
N VAL A 53 -0.99 -2.33 -23.54
CA VAL A 53 -0.23 -2.98 -22.47
C VAL A 53 -0.32 -4.50 -22.58
N VAL A 54 0.72 -5.17 -22.05
CA VAL A 54 0.68 -6.62 -21.80
C VAL A 54 0.39 -6.83 -20.33
N VAL A 55 -0.55 -7.72 -20.02
CA VAL A 55 -0.89 -8.09 -18.63
C VAL A 55 -0.47 -9.53 -18.39
N THR A 56 0.42 -9.74 -17.44
CA THR A 56 0.92 -11.07 -17.05
C THR A 56 0.51 -11.40 -15.63
N HIS A 57 -0.10 -12.57 -15.45
CA HIS A 57 -0.41 -13.09 -14.12
C HIS A 57 0.82 -13.73 -13.50
N GLY A 58 1.01 -13.53 -12.21
CA GLY A 58 2.06 -14.17 -11.44
C GLY A 58 1.56 -14.64 -10.08
N ALA A 59 2.27 -15.62 -9.52
CA ALA A 59 1.96 -16.20 -8.22
C ALA A 59 3.24 -16.35 -7.37
N PHE A 60 3.07 -16.34 -6.06
CA PHE A 60 4.12 -16.60 -5.09
C PHE A 60 3.53 -17.23 -3.83
N THR A 61 4.37 -17.82 -3.00
CA THR A 61 3.96 -18.27 -1.66
C THR A 61 4.45 -17.23 -0.64
N SER A 62 3.52 -16.70 0.16
CA SER A 62 3.86 -15.73 1.22
C SER A 62 4.77 -16.36 2.26
N PRO A 63 5.84 -15.68 2.70
CA PRO A 63 6.69 -16.14 3.79
C PRO A 63 6.05 -15.96 5.17
N VAL A 64 4.87 -15.33 5.26
CA VAL A 64 4.21 -15.01 6.52
C VAL A 64 3.40 -16.21 7.03
N SER A 65 3.89 -16.82 8.11
CA SER A 65 3.36 -18.08 8.66
C SER A 65 1.98 -17.98 9.32
N HIS A 66 1.58 -16.78 9.75
CA HIS A 66 0.29 -16.57 10.43
C HIS A 66 -0.89 -16.36 9.48
N LEU A 67 -0.65 -16.34 8.18
CA LEU A 67 -1.72 -16.25 7.20
C LEU A 67 -2.51 -17.56 7.11
N PRO A 68 -3.86 -17.51 7.00
CA PRO A 68 -4.64 -18.65 6.58
C PRO A 68 -4.09 -19.23 5.27
N HIS A 69 -4.16 -20.55 5.10
CA HIS A 69 -3.52 -21.26 3.98
C HIS A 69 -3.82 -20.61 2.61
N ARG A 70 -5.08 -20.30 2.35
CA ARG A 70 -5.47 -19.66 1.07
C ARG A 70 -4.93 -18.23 0.94
N ALA A 71 -4.91 -17.46 2.03
CA ALA A 71 -4.34 -16.11 2.06
C ALA A 71 -2.82 -16.11 1.85
N GLY A 72 -2.14 -17.22 2.16
CA GLY A 72 -0.71 -17.42 1.91
C GLY A 72 -0.35 -17.66 0.43
N GLN A 73 -1.34 -17.95 -0.44
CA GLN A 73 -1.11 -18.06 -1.89
C GLN A 73 -1.20 -16.66 -2.52
N GLY A 74 -0.05 -16.04 -2.75
CA GLY A 74 0.05 -14.69 -3.27
C GLY A 74 -0.20 -14.62 -4.78
N SER A 75 -0.81 -13.54 -5.22
CA SER A 75 -1.10 -13.24 -6.62
C SER A 75 -0.68 -11.82 -6.98
N VAL A 76 -0.17 -11.64 -8.18
CA VAL A 76 0.20 -10.36 -8.76
C VAL A 76 -0.24 -10.25 -10.21
N LEU A 77 -0.47 -9.01 -10.66
CA LEU A 77 -0.63 -8.69 -12.07
C LEU A 77 0.50 -7.76 -12.49
N LEU A 78 1.31 -8.17 -13.44
CA LEU A 78 2.28 -7.32 -14.12
C LEU A 78 1.61 -6.64 -15.30
N VAL A 79 1.73 -5.33 -15.38
CA VAL A 79 1.22 -4.50 -16.48
C VAL A 79 2.42 -3.79 -17.11
N GLU A 80 2.75 -4.15 -18.34
CA GLU A 80 3.91 -3.65 -19.06
C GLU A 80 3.51 -2.78 -20.23
N PRO A 81 4.20 -1.64 -20.47
CA PRO A 81 4.06 -0.88 -21.69
C PRO A 81 4.60 -1.68 -22.90
N ALA A 82 4.18 -1.32 -24.12
CA ALA A 82 4.70 -1.93 -25.34
C ALA A 82 6.22 -1.69 -25.57
N GLN A 83 6.78 -0.65 -24.95
CA GLN A 83 8.21 -0.36 -24.98
C GLN A 83 8.88 -0.86 -23.71
N GLU A 84 10.01 -1.53 -23.84
CA GLU A 84 10.81 -1.96 -22.69
C GLU A 84 11.20 -0.79 -21.79
N THR A 85 11.16 -1.02 -20.49
CA THR A 85 11.57 -0.06 -19.47
C THR A 85 12.24 -0.77 -18.29
N SER A 86 13.23 -0.11 -17.66
CA SER A 86 13.83 -0.58 -16.42
C SER A 86 13.01 -0.19 -15.18
N ARG A 87 12.03 0.71 -15.33
CA ARG A 87 11.24 1.23 -14.19
C ARG A 87 10.03 0.36 -13.90
N MET A 88 9.90 -0.10 -12.67
CA MET A 88 8.75 -0.88 -12.24
C MET A 88 8.27 -0.43 -10.86
N VAL A 89 6.99 -0.09 -10.76
CA VAL A 89 6.35 0.25 -9.49
C VAL A 89 5.49 -0.90 -8.98
N LEU A 90 5.68 -1.25 -7.70
CA LEU A 90 4.76 -2.13 -6.98
C LEU A 90 3.59 -1.30 -6.47
N LEU A 91 2.38 -1.60 -6.94
CA LEU A 91 1.14 -0.93 -6.53
C LEU A 91 0.50 -1.69 -5.37
N MET A 92 0.54 -1.07 -4.19
CA MET A 92 0.00 -1.63 -2.96
C MET A 92 -1.53 -1.53 -2.91
N PRO A 93 -2.22 -2.55 -2.35
CA PRO A 93 -3.68 -2.62 -2.32
C PRO A 93 -4.29 -1.61 -1.34
N ALA A 94 -5.44 -1.07 -1.73
CA ALA A 94 -6.30 -0.31 -0.84
C ALA A 94 -7.15 -1.24 0.07
N TRP A 95 -7.78 -0.67 1.10
CA TRP A 95 -8.71 -1.41 1.95
C TRP A 95 -9.90 -1.95 1.14
N ASN A 96 -10.31 -3.19 1.46
CA ASN A 96 -11.49 -3.85 0.87
C ASN A 96 -11.46 -3.93 -0.67
N GLU A 97 -10.28 -4.03 -1.25
CA GLU A 97 -10.09 -4.19 -2.68
C GLU A 97 -10.16 -5.67 -3.07
N HIS A 98 -11.28 -6.10 -3.64
CA HIS A 98 -11.50 -7.47 -4.12
C HIS A 98 -11.01 -7.67 -5.56
N GLU A 99 -11.04 -6.61 -6.36
CA GLU A 99 -10.60 -6.61 -7.75
C GLU A 99 -9.76 -5.37 -8.05
N PRO A 100 -8.67 -5.49 -8.81
CA PRO A 100 -7.67 -4.41 -8.95
C PRO A 100 -8.04 -3.33 -9.97
N HIS A 101 -9.33 -3.11 -10.28
CA HIS A 101 -9.76 -2.19 -11.35
C HIS A 101 -9.19 -0.78 -11.24
N VAL A 102 -9.12 -0.23 -10.03
CA VAL A 102 -8.59 1.12 -9.79
C VAL A 102 -7.09 1.17 -10.05
N ARG A 103 -6.36 0.17 -9.55
CA ARG A 103 -4.91 0.08 -9.74
C ARG A 103 -4.55 -0.30 -11.17
N LEU A 104 -5.37 -1.12 -11.84
CA LEU A 104 -5.18 -1.42 -13.26
C LEU A 104 -5.30 -0.14 -14.11
N ALA A 105 -6.32 0.68 -13.86
CA ALA A 105 -6.47 1.96 -14.54
C ALA A 105 -5.33 2.96 -14.22
N LEU A 106 -4.72 2.88 -13.05
CA LEU A 106 -3.51 3.65 -12.72
C LEU A 106 -2.29 3.08 -13.46
N ALA A 107 -2.14 1.75 -13.50
CA ALA A 107 -1.06 1.06 -14.19
C ALA A 107 -1.04 1.37 -15.71
N GLU A 108 -2.21 1.43 -16.35
CA GLU A 108 -2.32 1.87 -17.75
C GLU A 108 -1.78 3.29 -17.96
N ARG A 109 -2.06 4.23 -17.02
CA ARG A 109 -1.51 5.59 -17.06
C ARG A 109 -0.01 5.66 -16.80
N LEU A 110 0.51 4.72 -16.01
CA LEU A 110 1.94 4.59 -15.76
C LEU A 110 2.66 3.97 -16.97
N ALA A 111 2.04 3.02 -17.64
CA ALA A 111 2.55 2.47 -18.90
C ALA A 111 2.71 3.55 -19.98
N GLU A 112 1.78 4.52 -20.10
CA GLU A 112 1.92 5.71 -20.97
C GLU A 112 3.16 6.57 -20.63
N ARG A 113 3.75 6.39 -19.42
CA ARG A 113 4.94 7.06 -18.91
C ARG A 113 6.18 6.17 -18.88
N SER A 114 6.13 5.05 -19.59
CA SER A 114 7.20 4.04 -19.61
C SER A 114 7.57 3.52 -18.21
N ILE A 115 6.57 3.24 -17.41
CA ILE A 115 6.72 2.61 -16.08
C ILE A 115 5.85 1.35 -16.06
N SER A 116 6.48 0.19 -15.89
CA SER A 116 5.79 -1.06 -15.64
C SER A 116 5.18 -1.04 -14.23
N SER A 117 4.07 -1.72 -14.05
CA SER A 117 3.38 -1.80 -12.75
C SER A 117 3.17 -3.24 -12.34
N LEU A 118 3.54 -3.56 -11.12
CA LEU A 118 3.22 -4.83 -10.50
C LEU A 118 2.12 -4.61 -9.44
N ILE A 119 0.95 -5.17 -9.66
CA ILE A 119 -0.22 -4.99 -8.80
C ILE A 119 -0.29 -6.16 -7.82
N LEU A 120 0.00 -5.92 -6.54
CA LEU A 120 -0.05 -6.94 -5.49
C LEU A 120 -1.49 -7.17 -5.02
N GLU A 121 -1.96 -8.42 -5.02
CA GLU A 121 -3.23 -8.76 -4.39
C GLU A 121 -3.08 -8.80 -2.87
N ASN A 122 -4.02 -8.17 -2.16
CA ASN A 122 -3.98 -8.13 -0.70
C ASN A 122 -4.32 -9.49 -0.10
N ALA A 123 -3.57 -9.90 0.92
CA ALA A 123 -3.97 -11.04 1.73
C ALA A 123 -5.39 -10.83 2.29
N TYR A 124 -6.15 -11.90 2.45
CA TYR A 124 -7.55 -11.93 2.88
C TYR A 124 -8.59 -11.47 1.83
N PHE A 125 -8.20 -10.85 0.73
CA PHE A 125 -9.15 -10.35 -0.28
C PHE A 125 -9.00 -11.08 -1.62
N GLY A 126 -9.98 -10.90 -2.50
CA GLY A 126 -9.96 -11.49 -3.85
C GLY A 126 -9.79 -13.01 -3.86
N SER A 127 -8.81 -13.50 -4.61
CA SER A 127 -8.47 -14.94 -4.67
C SER A 127 -7.88 -15.46 -3.37
N ARG A 128 -7.34 -14.57 -2.54
CA ARG A 128 -6.70 -14.85 -1.25
C ARG A 128 -7.67 -14.82 -0.06
N HIS A 129 -8.99 -14.62 -0.29
CA HIS A 129 -10.00 -14.66 0.76
C HIS A 129 -10.02 -16.04 1.43
N PRO A 130 -9.88 -16.15 2.76
CA PRO A 130 -9.78 -17.44 3.46
C PRO A 130 -10.94 -18.37 3.18
N ASP A 131 -12.16 -17.85 3.27
CA ASP A 131 -13.40 -18.54 2.91
C ASP A 131 -14.36 -17.57 2.20
N PRO A 132 -14.46 -17.66 0.85
CA PRO A 132 -15.33 -16.77 0.07
C PRO A 132 -16.83 -16.90 0.38
N THR A 133 -17.25 -17.94 1.12
CA THR A 133 -18.64 -18.14 1.54
C THR A 133 -18.98 -17.37 2.83
N GLU A 134 -17.96 -16.92 3.56
CA GLU A 134 -18.09 -16.09 4.74
C GLU A 134 -18.13 -14.59 4.37
N GLY A 135 -18.51 -13.77 5.34
CA GLY A 135 -18.55 -12.30 5.21
C GLY A 135 -17.17 -11.65 5.15
N HIS A 136 -17.06 -10.41 5.65
CA HIS A 136 -15.78 -9.67 5.62
C HIS A 136 -14.68 -10.42 6.38
N PRO A 137 -13.52 -10.66 5.75
CA PRO A 137 -12.50 -11.57 6.31
C PRO A 137 -11.66 -10.96 7.45
N ILE A 138 -11.63 -9.64 7.58
CA ILE A 138 -10.91 -8.93 8.66
C ILE A 138 -11.90 -8.62 9.78
N ARG A 139 -11.96 -9.50 10.78
CA ARG A 139 -12.94 -9.43 11.86
C ARG A 139 -12.35 -8.99 13.20
N SER A 140 -11.03 -9.14 13.36
CA SER A 140 -10.32 -8.74 14.57
C SER A 140 -9.22 -7.72 14.29
N VAL A 141 -8.71 -7.07 15.35
CA VAL A 141 -7.52 -6.22 15.25
C VAL A 141 -6.31 -7.04 14.84
N ALA A 142 -6.17 -8.27 15.32
CA ALA A 142 -5.10 -9.18 14.94
C ALA A 142 -5.11 -9.51 13.44
N ASP A 143 -6.29 -9.80 12.84
CA ASP A 143 -6.40 -10.03 11.39
C ASP A 143 -5.92 -8.81 10.59
N PHE A 144 -6.30 -7.61 11.05
CA PHE A 144 -5.87 -6.36 10.42
C PHE A 144 -4.34 -6.19 10.47
N MET A 145 -3.73 -6.47 11.62
CA MET A 145 -2.28 -6.37 11.81
C MET A 145 -1.53 -7.40 10.94
N VAL A 146 -2.02 -8.65 10.89
CA VAL A 146 -1.45 -9.71 10.05
C VAL A 146 -1.56 -9.37 8.57
N MET A 147 -2.73 -8.91 8.12
CA MET A 147 -2.94 -8.48 6.73
C MET A 147 -1.97 -7.36 6.33
N GLY A 148 -1.87 -6.30 7.14
CA GLY A 148 -0.98 -5.17 6.87
C GLY A 148 0.50 -5.58 6.89
N GLY A 149 0.89 -6.36 7.88
CA GLY A 149 2.25 -6.89 8.02
C GLY A 149 2.65 -7.80 6.86
N SER A 150 1.72 -8.66 6.41
CA SER A 150 1.98 -9.53 5.25
C SER A 150 2.19 -8.73 3.97
N ALA A 151 1.35 -7.71 3.72
CA ALA A 151 1.50 -6.87 2.54
C ALA A 151 2.87 -6.15 2.51
N VAL A 152 3.35 -5.66 3.65
CA VAL A 152 4.68 -5.03 3.76
C VAL A 152 5.80 -6.05 3.56
N THR A 153 5.72 -7.22 4.19
CA THR A 153 6.75 -8.27 4.08
C THR A 153 6.85 -8.79 2.65
N GLU A 154 5.74 -9.10 2.02
CA GLU A 154 5.69 -9.55 0.63
C GLU A 154 6.24 -8.49 -0.33
N ALA A 155 5.83 -7.23 -0.16
CA ALA A 155 6.31 -6.14 -1.00
C ALA A 155 7.82 -5.93 -0.88
N ARG A 156 8.39 -6.00 0.33
CA ARG A 156 9.84 -5.90 0.53
C ARG A 156 10.59 -7.00 -0.22
N GLY A 157 10.11 -8.25 -0.11
CA GLY A 157 10.74 -9.38 -0.78
C GLY A 157 10.64 -9.31 -2.31
N ILE A 158 9.48 -8.94 -2.85
CA ILE A 158 9.27 -8.76 -4.30
C ILE A 158 10.17 -7.64 -4.84
N LEU A 159 10.21 -6.48 -4.18
CA LEU A 159 11.05 -5.35 -4.62
C LEU A 159 12.55 -5.69 -4.57
N THR A 160 12.97 -6.47 -3.57
CA THR A 160 14.35 -6.94 -3.49
C THR A 160 14.68 -7.87 -4.64
N TRP A 161 13.80 -8.84 -4.92
CA TRP A 161 13.96 -9.76 -6.04
C TRP A 161 14.02 -9.02 -7.41
N LEU A 162 13.15 -8.04 -7.65
CA LEU A 162 13.16 -7.24 -8.87
C LEU A 162 14.44 -6.40 -9.01
N ARG A 163 14.87 -5.79 -7.91
CA ARG A 163 16.09 -4.97 -7.89
C ARG A 163 17.34 -5.78 -8.21
N GLU A 164 17.46 -7.00 -7.69
CA GLU A 164 18.60 -7.88 -7.99
C GLU A 164 18.63 -8.31 -9.48
N GLN A 165 17.53 -8.15 -10.21
CA GLN A 165 17.47 -8.32 -11.67
C GLN A 165 17.79 -7.03 -12.45
N GLY A 166 18.22 -5.96 -11.78
CA GLY A 166 18.61 -4.69 -12.40
C GLY A 166 17.44 -3.73 -12.67
N THR A 167 16.29 -3.96 -12.04
CA THR A 167 15.11 -3.09 -12.16
C THR A 167 15.24 -1.86 -11.26
N ASP A 168 14.91 -0.68 -11.79
CA ASP A 168 14.68 0.54 -11.01
C ASP A 168 13.32 0.40 -10.31
N VAL A 169 13.34 0.06 -9.03
CA VAL A 169 12.12 -0.29 -8.29
C VAL A 169 11.43 0.91 -7.65
N GLY A 170 10.11 0.89 -7.64
CA GLY A 170 9.29 1.86 -6.92
C GLY A 170 8.16 1.19 -6.17
N VAL A 171 7.59 1.88 -5.19
CA VAL A 171 6.38 1.46 -4.48
C VAL A 171 5.42 2.63 -4.34
N ALA A 172 4.16 2.38 -4.65
CA ALA A 172 3.10 3.36 -4.54
C ALA A 172 1.78 2.70 -4.13
N GLY A 173 0.85 3.47 -3.65
CA GLY A 173 -0.48 2.96 -3.32
C GLY A 173 -1.39 4.06 -2.85
N TYR A 174 -2.68 3.79 -2.85
CA TYR A 174 -3.71 4.73 -2.45
C TYR A 174 -4.29 4.36 -1.09
N SER A 175 -4.53 5.35 -0.23
CA SER A 175 -5.15 5.14 1.08
C SER A 175 -4.32 4.18 1.96
N MET A 176 -4.87 3.04 2.39
CA MET A 176 -4.14 1.99 3.08
C MET A 176 -2.92 1.54 2.28
N GLY A 177 -3.07 1.40 0.94
CA GLY A 177 -1.95 1.09 0.06
C GLY A 177 -0.83 2.13 0.09
N GLY A 178 -1.17 3.41 0.28
CA GLY A 178 -0.19 4.47 0.45
C GLY A 178 0.54 4.41 1.79
N ASN A 179 -0.16 4.04 2.87
CA ASN A 179 0.45 3.79 4.18
C ASN A 179 1.42 2.59 4.12
N THR A 180 0.98 1.47 3.54
CA THR A 180 1.86 0.30 3.38
C THR A 180 3.03 0.56 2.45
N ALA A 181 2.85 1.33 1.35
CA ALA A 181 3.94 1.78 0.48
C ALA A 181 4.98 2.61 1.24
N ALA A 182 4.52 3.52 2.11
CA ALA A 182 5.41 4.30 2.96
C ALA A 182 6.18 3.40 3.95
N ALA A 183 5.52 2.44 4.58
CA ALA A 183 6.17 1.48 5.50
C ALA A 183 7.21 0.61 4.79
N VAL A 184 6.90 0.14 3.58
CA VAL A 184 7.84 -0.61 2.72
C VAL A 184 9.08 0.23 2.43
N ALA A 185 8.90 1.45 1.89
CA ALA A 185 10.02 2.31 1.53
C ALA A 185 10.90 2.66 2.73
N ALA A 186 10.31 3.02 3.88
CA ALA A 186 11.05 3.36 5.10
C ALA A 186 11.87 2.19 5.65
N SER A 187 11.40 0.94 5.45
CA SER A 187 12.03 -0.26 5.99
C SER A 187 13.04 -0.93 5.05
N LEU A 188 13.12 -0.53 3.77
CA LEU A 188 14.10 -1.07 2.83
C LEU A 188 15.49 -0.46 3.04
N PRO A 189 16.59 -1.27 2.98
CA PRO A 189 17.95 -0.77 3.19
C PRO A 189 18.58 -0.11 1.95
N TYR A 190 17.83 0.02 0.85
CA TYR A 190 18.31 0.55 -0.42
C TYR A 190 17.31 1.57 -1.01
N PRO A 191 17.73 2.43 -1.95
CA PRO A 191 16.85 3.39 -2.60
C PRO A 191 15.68 2.74 -3.35
N VAL A 192 14.51 3.32 -3.19
CA VAL A 192 13.27 2.96 -3.88
C VAL A 192 12.47 4.23 -4.17
N ALA A 193 11.93 4.37 -5.38
CA ALA A 193 11.00 5.45 -5.68
C ALA A 193 9.70 5.25 -4.88
N VAL A 194 9.20 6.27 -4.20
CA VAL A 194 8.02 6.11 -3.36
C VAL A 194 7.00 7.22 -3.53
N ALA A 195 5.74 6.82 -3.73
CA ALA A 195 4.61 7.74 -3.84
C ALA A 195 3.43 7.28 -2.96
N PRO A 196 3.36 7.73 -1.69
CA PRO A 196 2.18 7.55 -0.85
C PRO A 196 1.05 8.47 -1.31
N LEU A 197 -0.06 7.89 -1.78
CA LEU A 197 -1.19 8.63 -2.35
C LEU A 197 -2.38 8.62 -1.39
N ALA A 198 -2.81 9.79 -0.92
CA ALA A 198 -3.86 9.98 0.08
C ALA A 198 -3.64 9.05 1.29
N ALA A 199 -2.44 9.12 1.88
CA ALA A 199 -1.97 8.21 2.91
C ALA A 199 -1.80 8.88 4.28
N SER A 200 -2.03 8.10 5.33
CA SER A 200 -1.63 8.39 6.71
C SER A 200 -0.27 7.75 7.00
N HIS A 201 0.41 8.22 8.05
CA HIS A 201 1.62 7.58 8.58
C HIS A 201 1.33 6.25 9.32
N SER A 202 0.09 6.03 9.76
CA SER A 202 -0.35 4.79 10.43
C SER A 202 -1.87 4.62 10.32
N PRO A 203 -2.42 3.43 10.61
CA PRO A 203 -3.87 3.22 10.70
C PRO A 203 -4.53 4.00 11.85
N SER A 204 -3.80 4.29 12.93
CA SER A 204 -4.35 4.88 14.16
C SER A 204 -5.19 6.15 13.92
N PRO A 205 -4.68 7.23 13.30
CA PRO A 205 -5.50 8.43 13.07
C PRO A 205 -6.66 8.17 12.09
N VAL A 206 -6.53 7.22 11.17
CA VAL A 206 -7.58 6.88 10.21
C VAL A 206 -8.80 6.28 10.92
N PHE A 207 -8.56 5.34 11.83
CA PHE A 207 -9.62 4.68 12.60
C PHE A 207 -10.18 5.54 13.72
N LEU A 208 -9.35 6.36 14.38
CA LEU A 208 -9.74 7.02 15.63
C LEU A 208 -10.07 8.51 15.47
N ASP A 209 -9.52 9.17 14.48
CA ASP A 209 -9.67 10.63 14.29
C ASP A 209 -10.43 10.96 12.98
N GLY A 210 -10.69 9.93 12.13
CA GLY A 210 -11.48 10.03 10.90
C GLY A 210 -12.89 9.45 11.03
N VAL A 211 -13.62 9.43 9.92
CA VAL A 211 -15.00 8.92 9.87
C VAL A 211 -15.13 7.44 10.19
N LEU A 212 -14.05 6.65 10.06
CA LEU A 212 -14.08 5.21 10.32
C LEU A 212 -14.32 4.87 11.80
N ARG A 213 -14.10 5.81 12.73
CA ARG A 213 -14.40 5.63 14.16
C ARG A 213 -15.82 5.13 14.42
N HIS A 214 -16.77 5.61 13.63
CA HIS A 214 -18.18 5.24 13.77
C HIS A 214 -18.48 3.79 13.35
N GLY A 215 -17.59 3.17 12.59
CA GLY A 215 -17.68 1.76 12.17
C GLY A 215 -17.05 0.77 13.13
N ILE A 216 -16.33 1.22 14.15
CA ILE A 216 -15.66 0.34 15.12
C ILE A 216 -16.70 -0.34 16.02
N SER A 217 -16.59 -1.66 16.17
CA SER A 217 -17.43 -2.47 17.07
C SER A 217 -16.87 -2.40 18.50
N TRP A 218 -17.11 -1.26 19.16
CA TRP A 218 -16.56 -0.97 20.48
C TRP A 218 -16.92 -2.02 21.54
N ASP A 219 -18.15 -2.55 21.48
CA ASP A 219 -18.58 -3.60 22.43
C ASP A 219 -17.71 -4.86 22.30
N ALA A 220 -17.30 -5.23 21.09
CA ALA A 220 -16.42 -6.37 20.83
C ALA A 220 -14.99 -6.13 21.35
N LEU A 221 -14.55 -4.89 21.42
CA LEU A 221 -13.26 -4.50 21.98
C LEU A 221 -13.28 -4.36 23.51
N GLY A 222 -14.45 -4.38 24.12
CA GLY A 222 -14.64 -4.21 25.58
C GLY A 222 -15.13 -2.83 26.01
N GLY A 223 -15.47 -1.94 25.06
CA GLY A 223 -16.03 -0.60 25.29
C GLY A 223 -15.22 0.52 24.65
N GLU A 224 -15.79 1.73 24.57
CA GLU A 224 -15.10 2.91 24.01
C GLU A 224 -13.90 3.38 24.83
N ASP A 225 -13.80 3.00 26.10
CA ASP A 225 -12.64 3.22 26.96
C ASP A 225 -11.38 2.50 26.45
N GLN A 226 -11.52 1.52 25.58
CA GLN A 226 -10.42 0.86 24.89
C GLN A 226 -9.82 1.67 23.71
N ALA A 227 -10.32 2.86 23.45
CA ALA A 227 -9.86 3.68 22.31
C ALA A 227 -8.35 3.99 22.39
N GLU A 228 -7.82 4.25 23.59
CA GLU A 228 -6.39 4.54 23.75
C GLU A 228 -5.53 3.28 23.52
N ARG A 229 -5.98 2.11 23.98
CA ARG A 229 -5.32 0.84 23.67
C ARG A 229 -5.32 0.57 22.17
N LEU A 230 -6.44 0.83 21.47
CA LEU A 230 -6.52 0.67 20.02
C LEU A 230 -5.58 1.65 19.31
N ARG A 231 -5.49 2.89 19.79
CA ARG A 231 -4.55 3.90 19.29
C ARG A 231 -3.11 3.42 19.39
N GLU A 232 -2.74 2.89 20.55
CA GLU A 232 -1.39 2.37 20.78
C GLU A 232 -1.10 1.19 19.84
N VAL A 233 -1.98 0.18 19.78
CA VAL A 233 -1.79 -1.01 18.95
C VAL A 233 -1.65 -0.64 17.48
N LEU A 234 -2.57 0.14 16.92
CA LEU A 234 -2.51 0.60 15.53
C LEU A 234 -1.33 1.56 15.26
N GLY A 235 -0.87 2.27 16.30
CA GLY A 235 0.30 3.14 16.25
C GLY A 235 1.64 2.41 16.20
N ARG A 236 1.68 1.12 16.56
CA ARG A 236 2.91 0.31 16.52
C ARG A 236 3.49 0.15 15.12
N VAL A 237 2.62 0.16 14.10
CA VAL A 237 3.02 0.09 12.69
C VAL A 237 3.16 1.47 12.04
N SER A 238 3.32 2.52 12.83
CA SER A 238 3.52 3.87 12.32
C SER A 238 4.86 4.03 11.63
N VAL A 239 4.85 4.60 10.43
CA VAL A 239 6.06 4.97 9.68
C VAL A 239 6.95 5.93 10.46
N LEU A 240 6.35 6.78 11.32
CA LEU A 240 7.09 7.73 12.16
C LEU A 240 8.00 7.06 13.20
N ARG A 241 7.84 5.77 13.44
CA ARG A 241 8.71 4.98 14.34
C ARG A 241 9.97 4.48 13.65
N ILE A 242 9.98 4.46 12.31
CA ILE A 242 11.11 4.02 11.51
C ILE A 242 11.98 5.25 11.20
N PRO A 243 13.27 5.26 11.56
CA PRO A 243 14.15 6.39 11.23
C PRO A 243 14.14 6.68 9.73
N ALA A 244 13.95 7.95 9.36
CA ALA A 244 13.95 8.35 7.97
C ALA A 244 15.32 8.06 7.32
N ARG A 245 15.29 7.32 6.22
CA ARG A 245 16.48 7.04 5.39
C ARG A 245 16.60 8.11 4.30
N ASP A 246 17.79 8.34 3.79
CA ASP A 246 18.04 9.39 2.80
C ASP A 246 17.17 9.27 1.53
N HIS A 247 16.85 8.05 1.11
CA HIS A 247 16.07 7.85 -0.11
C HIS A 247 14.59 8.21 0.01
N VAL A 248 14.01 8.20 1.22
CA VAL A 248 12.61 8.63 1.39
C VAL A 248 12.43 10.15 1.24
N GLY A 249 13.53 10.91 1.27
CA GLY A 249 13.54 12.33 0.91
C GLY A 249 13.22 12.59 -0.57
N ASP A 250 13.27 11.57 -1.43
CA ASP A 250 12.85 11.68 -2.84
C ASP A 250 11.35 11.37 -3.04
N ALA A 251 10.63 11.05 -1.97
CA ALA A 251 9.20 10.73 -2.02
C ALA A 251 8.36 11.87 -2.60
N VAL A 252 7.29 11.49 -3.32
CA VAL A 252 6.22 12.42 -3.71
C VAL A 252 4.93 12.01 -3.00
N ILE A 253 4.58 12.74 -1.96
CA ILE A 253 3.42 12.47 -1.11
C ILE A 253 2.23 13.26 -1.63
N VAL A 254 1.10 12.60 -1.84
CA VAL A 254 -0.14 13.26 -2.29
C VAL A 254 -1.18 13.20 -1.18
N GLY A 255 -1.77 14.34 -0.83
CA GLY A 255 -2.87 14.45 0.11
C GLY A 255 -4.12 15.07 -0.50
N ALA A 256 -5.31 14.72 -0.03
CA ALA A 256 -6.57 15.35 -0.40
C ALA A 256 -6.88 16.51 0.58
N ARG A 257 -7.26 17.69 0.05
CA ARG A 257 -7.52 18.87 0.89
C ARG A 257 -8.77 18.72 1.78
N SER A 258 -9.73 17.91 1.34
CA SER A 258 -11.01 17.69 2.02
C SER A 258 -11.22 16.19 2.28
N ASP A 259 -10.17 15.51 2.75
CA ASP A 259 -10.25 14.10 3.11
C ASP A 259 -11.02 13.92 4.42
N ALA A 260 -12.09 13.12 4.40
CA ALA A 260 -12.85 12.81 5.59
C ALA A 260 -12.38 11.51 6.28
N TYR A 261 -11.60 10.68 5.57
CA TYR A 261 -11.07 9.42 6.09
C TYR A 261 -9.72 9.60 6.76
N ILE A 262 -8.85 10.38 6.11
CA ILE A 262 -7.47 10.60 6.57
C ILE A 262 -7.32 12.04 7.03
N PRO A 263 -7.10 12.28 8.33
CA PRO A 263 -6.82 13.62 8.83
C PRO A 263 -5.62 14.24 8.11
N ARG A 264 -5.74 15.50 7.72
CA ARG A 264 -4.64 16.21 7.04
C ARG A 264 -3.33 16.20 7.84
N SER A 265 -3.43 16.32 9.16
CA SER A 265 -2.26 16.21 10.06
C SER A 265 -1.52 14.91 9.84
N ALA A 266 -2.21 13.77 9.73
CA ALA A 266 -1.58 12.47 9.58
C ALA A 266 -0.80 12.31 8.25
N THR A 267 -1.25 12.96 7.17
CA THR A 267 -0.48 13.03 5.92
C THR A 267 0.67 14.04 6.04
N GLN A 268 0.46 15.16 6.73
CA GLN A 268 1.49 16.16 6.95
C GLN A 268 2.62 15.62 7.85
N ASP A 269 2.27 14.90 8.91
CA ASP A 269 3.24 14.26 9.81
C ASP A 269 4.18 13.30 9.06
N LEU A 270 3.65 12.56 8.05
CA LEU A 270 4.47 11.72 7.18
C LEU A 270 5.46 12.56 6.36
N ALA A 271 4.99 13.66 5.78
CA ALA A 271 5.85 14.55 4.99
C ALA A 271 6.92 15.24 5.85
N ASP A 272 6.57 15.67 7.05
CA ASP A 272 7.48 16.31 8.00
C ASP A 272 8.53 15.31 8.53
N HIS A 273 8.15 14.03 8.64
CA HIS A 273 9.06 12.95 9.03
C HIS A 273 10.08 12.60 7.95
N TRP A 274 9.81 12.92 6.68
CA TRP A 274 10.68 12.65 5.53
C TRP A 274 11.26 13.95 4.93
N PRO A 275 12.32 14.51 5.52
CA PRO A 275 12.94 15.74 5.03
C PRO A 275 13.35 15.62 3.56
N GLY A 276 12.97 16.59 2.73
CA GLY A 276 13.23 16.62 1.30
C GLY A 276 12.11 16.03 0.44
N SER A 277 11.15 15.30 1.02
CA SER A 277 9.98 14.81 0.29
C SER A 277 9.13 15.97 -0.26
N GLU A 278 8.48 15.72 -1.39
CA GLU A 278 7.58 16.68 -2.01
C GLU A 278 6.13 16.40 -1.58
N MET A 279 5.48 17.37 -0.93
CA MET A 279 4.08 17.28 -0.51
C MET A 279 3.16 17.97 -1.52
N ARG A 280 2.20 17.24 -2.08
CA ARG A 280 1.19 17.74 -3.04
C ARG A 280 -0.21 17.67 -2.46
N TRP A 281 -0.80 18.81 -2.14
CA TRP A 281 -2.19 18.90 -1.71
C TRP A 281 -3.12 19.10 -2.90
N LEU A 282 -3.90 18.07 -3.26
CA LEU A 282 -4.86 18.13 -4.35
C LEU A 282 -6.26 18.54 -3.85
N PRO A 283 -7.03 19.32 -4.64
CA PRO A 283 -8.40 19.65 -4.30
C PRO A 283 -9.30 18.42 -4.46
N GLY A 284 -10.23 18.25 -3.52
CA GLY A 284 -11.19 17.14 -3.47
C GLY A 284 -11.06 16.32 -2.19
N GLY A 285 -11.93 15.35 -2.03
CA GLY A 285 -11.95 14.40 -0.93
C GLY A 285 -11.34 13.05 -1.34
N HIS A 286 -11.28 12.12 -0.38
CA HIS A 286 -10.66 10.80 -0.54
C HIS A 286 -11.13 10.07 -1.81
N ALA A 287 -12.42 9.83 -1.98
CA ALA A 287 -12.93 9.12 -3.15
C ALA A 287 -12.74 9.88 -4.47
N THR A 288 -12.83 11.21 -4.46
CA THR A 288 -12.75 12.02 -5.68
C THR A 288 -11.37 12.04 -6.31
N LEU A 289 -10.30 11.92 -5.52
CA LEU A 289 -8.94 11.85 -6.07
C LEU A 289 -8.75 10.62 -6.92
N VAL A 290 -9.11 9.45 -6.42
CA VAL A 290 -8.89 8.18 -7.10
C VAL A 290 -9.74 8.05 -8.37
N TRP A 291 -10.91 8.67 -8.40
CA TRP A 291 -11.78 8.59 -9.57
C TRP A 291 -11.48 9.64 -10.64
N PHE A 292 -11.14 10.87 -10.25
CA PHE A 292 -11.08 12.00 -11.18
C PHE A 292 -9.68 12.59 -11.35
N ARG A 293 -8.66 12.11 -10.62
CA ARG A 293 -7.31 12.66 -10.63
C ARG A 293 -6.21 11.63 -10.92
N LYS A 294 -6.56 10.53 -11.62
CA LYS A 294 -5.61 9.43 -11.90
C LYS A 294 -4.34 9.90 -12.61
N ASP A 295 -4.45 10.86 -13.54
CA ASP A 295 -3.27 11.41 -14.22
C ASP A 295 -2.32 12.16 -13.28
N LEU A 296 -2.85 12.89 -12.28
CA LEU A 296 -2.05 13.55 -11.26
C LEU A 296 -1.42 12.54 -10.30
N LEU A 297 -2.12 11.45 -9.99
CA LEU A 297 -1.57 10.35 -9.18
C LEU A 297 -0.47 9.62 -9.95
N ALA A 298 -0.67 9.29 -11.23
CA ALA A 298 0.35 8.70 -12.09
C ALA A 298 1.57 9.62 -12.26
N GLN A 299 1.35 10.93 -12.38
CA GLN A 299 2.43 11.91 -12.45
C GLN A 299 3.25 11.93 -11.15
N ALA A 300 2.61 11.86 -9.98
CA ALA A 300 3.31 11.81 -8.70
C ALA A 300 4.22 10.57 -8.59
N VAL A 301 3.75 9.42 -9.08
CA VAL A 301 4.56 8.19 -9.14
C VAL A 301 5.74 8.37 -10.12
N ALA A 302 5.51 8.90 -11.32
CA ALA A 302 6.58 9.13 -12.29
C ALA A 302 7.64 10.10 -11.75
N ASP A 303 7.23 11.19 -11.11
CA ASP A 303 8.13 12.16 -10.52
C ASP A 303 8.96 11.56 -9.38
N SER A 304 8.41 10.61 -8.61
CA SER A 304 9.19 9.90 -7.58
C SER A 304 10.32 9.08 -8.19
N PHE A 305 10.12 8.46 -9.36
CA PHE A 305 11.20 7.80 -10.10
C PHE A 305 12.25 8.79 -10.59
N ASP A 306 11.84 9.93 -11.13
CA ASP A 306 12.78 10.94 -11.63
C ASP A 306 13.61 11.54 -10.48
N ARG A 307 13.04 11.66 -9.29
CA ARG A 307 13.75 12.11 -8.09
C ARG A 307 14.73 11.05 -7.57
N SER A 308 14.34 9.77 -7.57
CA SER A 308 15.14 8.68 -7.02
C SER A 308 16.24 8.20 -7.97
N TYR A 309 15.98 8.18 -9.29
CA TYR A 309 16.85 7.58 -10.30
C TYR A 309 17.28 8.54 -11.40
N GLY A 310 16.86 9.80 -11.35
CA GLY A 310 17.20 10.82 -12.36
C GLY A 310 18.68 11.17 -12.39
N PRO A 311 19.16 11.79 -13.50
CA PRO A 311 20.57 12.05 -13.76
C PRO A 311 21.25 12.91 -12.67
N ASN A 312 20.50 13.74 -11.97
CA ASN A 312 21.03 14.60 -10.89
C ASN A 312 21.50 13.79 -9.66
N ARG A 313 21.00 12.59 -9.43
CA ARG A 313 21.41 11.73 -8.30
C ARG A 313 22.59 10.83 -8.64
N GLN A 314 22.77 10.46 -9.90
CA GLN A 314 23.92 9.64 -10.33
C GLN A 314 25.26 10.34 -10.15
N SER A 315 25.28 11.69 -10.08
CA SER A 315 26.49 12.47 -9.83
C SER A 315 26.95 12.45 -8.36
N VAL A 316 26.05 12.28 -7.41
CA VAL A 316 26.35 12.23 -5.96
C VAL A 316 26.96 10.88 -5.55
N ASN A 317 26.47 9.77 -6.12
CA ASN A 317 26.94 8.42 -5.79
C ASN A 317 28.26 8.03 -6.50
N ARG A 318 28.78 8.81 -7.47
CA ARG A 318 30.08 8.60 -8.10
C ARG A 318 31.22 9.35 -7.42
N SER A 319 30.95 10.09 -6.36
CA SER A 319 31.91 10.93 -5.65
C SER A 319 32.23 10.42 -4.23
N VAL A 320 31.86 9.16 -3.91
CA VAL A 320 32.19 8.51 -2.63
C VAL A 320 33.02 7.26 -2.86
#